data_113d8c0e9cfa9768384b6853ea38cee3
#
_entry.id   113d8c0e9cfa9768384b6853ea38cee3
#
_cell.length_a   1.000
_cell.length_b   1.000
_cell.length_c   1.000
_cell.angle_alpha   90.00
_cell.angle_beta   90.00
_cell.angle_gamma   90.00
#
_symmetry.space_group_name_H-M   'P 1'
#
loop_
_entity.id
_entity.type
_entity.pdbx_description
1 polymer ?
#
loop_
_entity_poly.entity_id
_entity_poly.type
_entity_poly.pdbx_seq_one_letter_code
_entity_poly.pdbx_strand_id
1 'polypeptide(L)' 'RDTFVWVERDSSSSLSVYVHRDTCVMYAYHYDGGFELLVNPDGTPMIYKGELPEEK' A
#
# COMPACT_ATOMS: atom_id res chain seq x y z
N ARG A 1 6.00 -16.12 -2.47
CA ARG A 1 6.28 -14.82 -1.88
C ARG A 1 5.02 -13.96 -1.85
N ASP A 2 5.01 -12.97 -0.98
CA ASP A 2 3.84 -12.10 -0.85
C ASP A 2 3.72 -11.15 -2.03
N THR A 3 2.52 -11.10 -2.63
CA THR A 3 2.24 -10.16 -3.70
C THR A 3 2.13 -8.73 -3.15
N PHE A 4 1.49 -8.61 -1.99
CA PHE A 4 1.32 -7.31 -1.33
C PHE A 4 2.12 -7.26 -0.04
N VAL A 5 2.80 -6.15 0.20
CA VAL A 5 3.67 -5.95 1.35
C VAL A 5 3.12 -4.83 2.21
N TRP A 6 2.88 -5.08 3.50
CA TRP A 6 2.47 -4.05 4.43
C TRP A 6 3.65 -3.12 4.69
N VAL A 7 3.44 -1.81 4.58
CA VAL A 7 4.52 -0.84 4.80
C VAL A 7 4.26 0.12 5.94
N GLU A 8 3.01 0.48 6.18
CA GLU A 8 2.72 1.39 7.30
C GLU A 8 1.25 1.35 7.67
N ARG A 9 0.95 1.90 8.83
CA ARG A 9 -0.41 2.01 9.33
C ARG A 9 -0.66 3.43 9.78
N ASP A 10 -1.80 4.00 9.36
CA ASP A 10 -2.24 5.29 9.86
C ASP A 10 -3.02 5.07 11.14
N SER A 11 -2.43 5.42 12.28
CA SER A 11 -3.04 5.19 13.58
C SER A 11 -4.29 6.04 13.82
N SER A 12 -4.48 7.12 13.08
CA SER A 12 -5.63 7.99 13.27
C SER A 12 -6.85 7.55 12.49
N SER A 13 -6.69 6.70 11.48
CA SER A 13 -7.78 6.33 10.57
C SER A 13 -8.00 4.84 10.40
N SER A 14 -7.25 4.02 11.10
CA SER A 14 -7.34 2.55 10.98
C SER A 14 -7.07 2.04 9.57
N LEU A 15 -6.28 2.78 8.82
CA LEU A 15 -5.86 2.38 7.48
C LEU A 15 -4.48 1.76 7.52
N SER A 16 -4.28 0.73 6.71
CA SER A 16 -2.95 0.16 6.48
C SER A 16 -2.58 0.39 5.02
N VAL A 17 -1.29 0.62 4.77
CA VAL A 17 -0.82 0.82 3.40
C VAL A 17 -0.06 -0.41 2.96
N TYR A 18 -0.45 -0.95 1.81
CA TYR A 18 0.19 -2.09 1.18
C TYR A 18 0.77 -1.66 -0.16
N VAL A 19 1.83 -2.34 -0.57
CA VAL A 19 2.49 -2.09 -1.84
C VAL A 19 2.53 -3.38 -2.63
N HIS A 20 2.15 -3.31 -3.90
CA HIS A 20 2.27 -4.45 -4.81
C HIS A 20 3.76 -4.65 -5.09
N ARG A 21 4.29 -5.82 -4.75
CA ARG A 21 5.73 -6.05 -4.77
C ARG A 21 6.38 -5.82 -6.14
N ASP A 22 5.69 -6.21 -7.20
CA ASP A 22 6.28 -6.16 -8.53
C ASP A 22 6.18 -4.80 -9.21
N THR A 23 5.17 -4.00 -8.88
CA THR A 23 4.92 -2.71 -9.53
C THR A 23 5.18 -1.52 -8.63
N CYS A 24 5.30 -1.74 -7.33
CA CYS A 24 5.44 -0.69 -6.31
C CYS A 24 4.22 0.23 -6.21
N VAL A 25 3.09 -0.18 -6.77
CA VAL A 25 1.85 0.58 -6.66
C VAL A 25 1.29 0.44 -5.26
N MET A 26 0.84 1.56 -4.68
CA MET A 26 0.38 1.63 -3.30
C MET A 26 -1.13 1.47 -3.19
N TYR A 27 -1.56 0.77 -2.14
CA TYR A 27 -2.98 0.53 -1.86
C TYR A 27 -3.27 0.80 -0.39
N ALA A 28 -4.49 1.25 -0.10
CA ALA A 28 -4.95 1.40 1.28
C ALA A 28 -5.93 0.27 1.61
N TYR A 29 -5.75 -0.33 2.77
CA TYR A 29 -6.63 -1.38 3.26
C TYR A 29 -7.35 -0.88 4.51
N HIS A 30 -8.69 -0.95 4.50
CA HIS A 30 -9.52 -0.65 5.66
C HIS A 30 -9.80 -1.95 6.39
N TYR A 31 -9.64 -1.97 7.69
CA TYR A 31 -9.80 -3.21 8.43
C TYR A 31 -11.22 -3.79 8.33
N ASP A 32 -12.20 -2.99 7.94
CA ASP A 32 -13.57 -3.45 7.73
C ASP A 32 -13.78 -4.08 6.34
N GLY A 33 -12.73 -4.24 5.56
CA GLY A 33 -12.75 -4.97 4.31
C GLY A 33 -12.52 -4.17 3.04
N GLY A 34 -12.36 -2.84 3.14
CA GLY A 34 -12.10 -2.01 1.98
C GLY A 34 -10.65 -2.09 1.51
N PHE A 35 -10.43 -2.16 0.21
CA PHE A 35 -9.08 -2.19 -0.37
C PHE A 35 -9.10 -1.29 -1.59
N GLU A 36 -8.35 -0.20 -1.56
CA GLU A 36 -8.41 0.84 -2.59
C GLU A 36 -7.05 1.22 -3.13
N LEU A 37 -7.01 1.55 -4.41
CA LEU A 37 -5.82 2.07 -5.06
C LEU A 37 -5.58 3.51 -4.57
N LEU A 38 -4.35 3.80 -4.15
CA LEU A 38 -3.97 5.16 -3.81
C LEU A 38 -3.52 5.89 -5.07
N VAL A 39 -3.99 7.13 -5.24
CA VAL A 39 -3.68 7.89 -6.44
C VAL A 39 -3.10 9.25 -6.08
N ASN A 40 -2.29 9.77 -6.98
CA ASN A 40 -1.77 11.14 -6.90
C ASN A 40 -2.87 12.14 -7.25
N PRO A 41 -2.67 13.44 -6.94
CA PRO A 41 -3.68 14.45 -7.29
C PRO A 41 -4.04 14.50 -8.76
N ASP A 42 -3.16 14.06 -9.65
CA ASP A 42 -3.41 14.02 -11.09
C ASP A 42 -4.12 12.72 -11.54
N GLY A 43 -4.45 11.83 -10.61
CA GLY A 43 -5.15 10.61 -10.92
C GLY A 43 -4.28 9.41 -11.25
N THR A 44 -2.96 9.59 -11.29
CA THR A 44 -2.06 8.46 -11.55
C THR A 44 -1.80 7.66 -10.27
N PRO A 45 -1.52 6.35 -10.38
CA PRO A 45 -1.24 5.54 -9.18
C PRO A 45 -0.03 6.05 -8.42
N MET A 46 -0.13 6.04 -7.09
CA MET A 46 1.01 6.38 -6.23
C MET A 46 2.02 5.24 -6.25
N ILE A 47 3.27 5.59 -6.40
CA ILE A 47 4.36 4.61 -6.45
C ILE A 47 5.20 4.73 -5.18
N TYR A 48 5.42 3.61 -4.50
CA TYR A 48 6.23 3.58 -3.29
C TYR A 48 7.70 3.74 -3.66
N LYS A 49 8.37 4.71 -3.02
CA LYS A 49 9.76 5.03 -3.33
C LYS A 49 10.76 4.41 -2.36
N GLY A 50 10.28 3.85 -1.26
CA GLY A 50 11.15 3.24 -0.26
C GLY A 50 11.52 1.80 -0.61
N GLU A 51 12.36 1.20 0.25
CA GLU A 51 12.68 -0.22 0.12
C GLU A 51 11.57 -1.05 0.74
N LEU A 52 11.17 -2.12 0.06
CA LEU A 52 10.21 -3.06 0.60
C LEU A 52 10.93 -4.06 1.50
N PRO A 53 10.27 -4.49 2.59
CA PRO A 53 10.83 -5.55 3.44
C PRO A 53 11.07 -6.81 2.62
N GLU A 54 12.16 -7.49 2.93
CA GLU A 54 12.43 -8.76 2.27
C GLU A 54 11.47 -9.83 2.75
N GLU A 55 11.17 -10.74 1.86
CA GLU A 55 10.37 -11.90 2.13
C GLU A 55 11.13 -12.85 3.05
N LYS A 56 10.41 -13.45 3.98
CA LYS A 56 10.99 -14.43 4.90
C LYS A 56 10.71 -15.85 4.44
#